data_c872a6033a5fabd26b159157829ba690
#
_entry.id   c872a6033a5fabd26b159157829ba690
#
_cell.length_a   1.000
_cell.length_b   1.000
_cell.length_c   1.000
_cell.angle_alpha   90.00
_cell.angle_beta   90.00
_cell.angle_gamma   90.00
#
_symmetry.space_group_name_H-M   'P 1'
#
loop_
_entity.id
_entity.type
_entity.pdbx_description
1 polymer ?
#
loop_
_entity_poly.entity_id
_entity_poly.type
_entity_poly.pdbx_seq_one_letter_code
_entity_poly.pdbx_strand_id
1 'polypeptide(L)'
;MKKKKLLIDVNSIVPYYVSGKVNGIGRTTLELLQALADIDNLPFEIELYSQNMKGIGGRNTGLPFSYSHLYLPYREKWNKILSKFPIREWFTGYDIMHIPHNFEYVHRPEKCIVTIHDAMFFSYPEDFLGHGYARKHYPLLAQKSKAVITCSENSKKEIVEYMHVDENKVYVCPWGVDHQLFRPRTNISNKYTQNRPFFLSVSCDIGRKNTISVLRAYEIFLKHHPEHDLILVWR
;
A
#
# COMPACT_ATOMS: atom_id res chain seq x y z
N MET A 1 -17.84 13.42 -25.39
CA MET A 1 -16.75 12.44 -25.50
C MET A 1 -16.94 11.37 -24.42
N LYS A 2 -16.76 10.09 -24.74
CA LYS A 2 -16.83 9.02 -23.72
C LYS A 2 -15.66 9.20 -22.73
N LYS A 3 -15.96 9.20 -21.43
CA LYS A 3 -14.91 9.27 -20.39
C LYS A 3 -13.98 8.06 -20.50
N LYS A 4 -12.68 8.26 -20.25
CA LYS A 4 -11.71 7.15 -20.16
C LYS A 4 -11.97 6.35 -18.89
N LYS A 5 -11.73 5.05 -18.93
CA LYS A 5 -11.96 4.14 -17.82
C LYS A 5 -10.65 3.82 -17.10
N LEU A 6 -10.61 4.15 -15.82
CA LEU A 6 -9.54 3.82 -14.88
C LEU A 6 -9.96 2.58 -14.07
N LEU A 7 -9.25 1.48 -14.27
CA LEU A 7 -9.39 0.29 -13.44
C LEU A 7 -8.43 0.38 -12.26
N ILE A 8 -8.91 0.23 -11.03
CA ILE A 8 -8.07 0.27 -9.84
C ILE A 8 -8.05 -1.12 -9.17
N ASP A 9 -6.86 -1.70 -9.02
CA ASP A 9 -6.69 -2.95 -8.31
C ASP A 9 -6.90 -2.73 -6.80
N VAL A 10 -7.84 -3.46 -6.23
CA VAL A 10 -8.22 -3.34 -4.81
C VAL A 10 -7.93 -4.62 -4.00
N ASN A 11 -7.07 -5.49 -4.50
CA ASN A 11 -6.69 -6.71 -3.76
C ASN A 11 -6.14 -6.41 -2.35
N SER A 12 -5.47 -5.28 -2.16
CA SER A 12 -4.89 -4.86 -0.88
C SER A 12 -5.93 -4.50 0.18
N ILE A 13 -7.16 -4.12 -0.20
CA ILE A 13 -8.23 -3.74 0.72
C ILE A 13 -9.26 -4.87 0.96
N VAL A 14 -9.24 -5.93 0.18
CA VAL A 14 -10.16 -7.06 0.38
C VAL A 14 -10.09 -7.63 1.80
N PRO A 15 -8.92 -7.80 2.46
CA PRO A 15 -8.86 -8.25 3.85
C PRO A 15 -9.62 -7.35 4.83
N TYR A 16 -9.70 -6.04 4.58
CA TYR A 16 -10.47 -5.11 5.40
C TYR A 16 -11.96 -5.44 5.39
N TYR A 17 -12.54 -5.66 4.22
CA TYR A 17 -13.96 -6.00 4.07
C TYR A 17 -14.32 -7.39 4.58
N VAL A 18 -13.35 -8.29 4.67
CA VAL A 18 -13.54 -9.67 5.19
C VAL A 18 -13.38 -9.74 6.70
N SER A 19 -12.43 -9.00 7.28
CA SER A 19 -12.03 -9.18 8.69
C SER A 19 -11.85 -7.86 9.47
N GLY A 20 -12.14 -6.71 8.87
CA GLY A 20 -11.90 -5.39 9.48
C GLY A 20 -10.42 -5.03 9.64
N LYS A 21 -9.49 -5.86 9.14
CA LYS A 21 -8.05 -5.65 9.29
C LYS A 21 -7.44 -5.21 7.96
N VAL A 22 -6.65 -4.14 8.00
CA VAL A 22 -5.93 -3.62 6.84
C VAL A 22 -4.47 -3.32 7.22
N ASN A 23 -3.55 -3.63 6.31
CA ASN A 23 -2.15 -3.21 6.43
C ASN A 23 -1.94 -1.78 5.91
N GLY A 24 -0.72 -1.25 6.01
CA GLY A 24 -0.41 0.11 5.57
C GLY A 24 -0.75 0.36 4.09
N ILE A 25 -0.40 -0.57 3.20
CA ILE A 25 -0.71 -0.47 1.75
C ILE A 25 -2.22 -0.46 1.50
N GLY A 26 -2.94 -1.37 2.14
CA GLY A 26 -4.41 -1.41 2.03
C GLY A 26 -5.06 -0.15 2.60
N ARG A 27 -4.54 0.39 3.71
CA ARG A 27 -5.03 1.65 4.28
C ARG A 27 -4.84 2.81 3.30
N THR A 28 -3.65 2.95 2.73
CA THR A 28 -3.37 4.00 1.73
C THR A 28 -4.30 3.88 0.52
N THR A 29 -4.53 2.65 0.04
CA THR A 29 -5.46 2.40 -1.08
C THR A 29 -6.89 2.78 -0.71
N LEU A 30 -7.36 2.43 0.48
CA LEU A 30 -8.71 2.74 0.95
C LEU A 30 -8.93 4.26 1.06
N GLU A 31 -8.00 4.98 1.69
CA GLU A 31 -8.05 6.43 1.84
C GLU A 31 -8.02 7.15 0.47
N LEU A 32 -7.20 6.66 -0.47
CA LEU A 32 -7.19 7.16 -1.84
C LEU A 32 -8.56 7.02 -2.50
N LEU A 33 -9.20 5.88 -2.36
CA LEU A 33 -10.51 5.63 -2.97
C LEU A 33 -11.61 6.47 -2.33
N GLN A 34 -11.56 6.67 -1.00
CA GLN A 34 -12.47 7.56 -0.30
C GLN A 34 -12.30 9.00 -0.78
N ALA A 35 -11.08 9.51 -0.85
CA ALA A 35 -10.79 10.84 -1.36
C ALA A 35 -11.24 11.03 -2.83
N LEU A 36 -11.07 10.01 -3.67
CA LEU A 36 -11.56 10.05 -5.05
C LEU A 36 -13.10 10.04 -5.13
N ALA A 37 -13.78 9.40 -4.18
CA ALA A 37 -15.23 9.39 -4.11
C ALA A 37 -15.83 10.76 -3.75
N ASP A 38 -15.07 11.60 -3.04
CA ASP A 38 -15.48 12.94 -2.64
C ASP A 38 -15.23 14.00 -3.73
N ILE A 39 -14.60 13.63 -4.86
CA ILE A 39 -14.33 14.55 -5.96
C ILE A 39 -15.48 14.51 -6.98
N ASP A 40 -16.19 15.64 -7.09
CA ASP A 40 -17.18 15.81 -8.14
C ASP A 40 -16.53 15.88 -9.54
N ASN A 41 -17.22 15.33 -10.53
CA ASN A 41 -16.87 15.48 -11.96
C ASN A 41 -15.46 15.00 -12.34
N LEU A 42 -15.03 13.85 -11.83
CA LEU A 42 -13.80 13.21 -12.31
C LEU A 42 -13.77 13.12 -13.85
N PRO A 43 -12.62 13.41 -14.49
CA PRO A 43 -12.48 13.36 -15.96
C PRO A 43 -12.46 11.93 -16.53
N PHE A 44 -12.55 10.92 -15.67
CA PHE A 44 -12.55 9.49 -15.99
C PHE A 44 -13.59 8.74 -15.15
N GLU A 45 -13.96 7.56 -15.61
CA GLU A 45 -14.78 6.61 -14.86
C GLU A 45 -13.88 5.68 -14.06
N ILE A 46 -14.24 5.39 -12.81
CA ILE A 46 -13.50 4.45 -11.96
C ILE A 46 -14.26 3.14 -11.89
N GLU A 47 -13.54 2.04 -12.11
CA GLU A 47 -13.97 0.70 -11.78
C GLU A 47 -12.97 0.05 -10.83
N LEU A 48 -13.46 -0.51 -9.75
CA LEU A 48 -12.64 -1.28 -8.80
C LEU A 48 -12.53 -2.72 -9.29
N TYR A 49 -11.35 -3.32 -9.13
CA TYR A 49 -11.09 -4.68 -9.56
C TYR A 49 -10.37 -5.49 -8.49
N SER A 50 -10.82 -6.71 -8.27
CA SER A 50 -10.04 -7.66 -7.47
C SER A 50 -9.99 -9.05 -8.10
N GLN A 51 -8.95 -9.79 -7.75
CA GLN A 51 -8.79 -11.20 -8.11
C GLN A 51 -8.36 -12.00 -6.88
N ASN A 52 -9.26 -12.72 -6.27
CA ASN A 52 -8.94 -13.59 -5.13
C ASN A 52 -10.05 -14.61 -4.87
N MET A 53 -9.73 -15.62 -4.07
CA MET A 53 -10.70 -16.67 -3.72
C MET A 53 -11.82 -16.20 -2.77
N LYS A 54 -11.60 -15.09 -2.05
CA LYS A 54 -12.54 -14.57 -1.04
C LYS A 54 -13.35 -13.38 -1.55
N GLY A 55 -13.56 -13.27 -2.85
CA GLY A 55 -14.18 -12.13 -3.53
C GLY A 55 -15.56 -11.66 -3.03
N ILE A 56 -16.14 -12.38 -2.11
CA ILE A 56 -17.42 -12.03 -1.49
C ILE A 56 -17.31 -10.73 -0.68
N GLY A 57 -16.18 -10.53 0.04
CA GLY A 57 -15.97 -9.34 0.87
C GLY A 57 -15.75 -8.05 0.10
N GLY A 58 -15.32 -8.13 -1.17
CA GLY A 58 -15.08 -6.94 -1.99
C GLY A 58 -16.31 -6.39 -2.71
N ARG A 59 -17.42 -7.10 -2.70
CA ARG A 59 -18.62 -6.72 -3.46
C ARG A 59 -19.36 -5.49 -2.90
N ASN A 60 -19.19 -5.20 -1.62
CA ASN A 60 -19.78 -4.02 -1.00
C ASN A 60 -18.68 -3.19 -0.34
N THR A 61 -18.05 -2.35 -1.14
CA THR A 61 -17.00 -1.44 -0.63
C THR A 61 -17.59 -0.21 0.08
N GLY A 62 -18.89 0.04 -0.03
CA GLY A 62 -19.52 1.30 0.41
C GLY A 62 -19.10 2.52 -0.44
N LEU A 63 -18.29 2.32 -1.47
CA LEU A 63 -17.81 3.37 -2.37
C LEU A 63 -18.71 3.46 -3.62
N PRO A 64 -18.87 4.65 -4.22
CA PRO A 64 -19.77 4.89 -5.35
C PRO A 64 -19.21 4.40 -6.69
N PHE A 65 -18.28 3.45 -6.68
CA PHE A 65 -17.61 2.93 -7.87
C PHE A 65 -18.15 1.56 -8.26
N SER A 66 -18.23 1.29 -9.57
CA SER A 66 -18.49 -0.05 -10.06
C SER A 66 -17.39 -1.01 -9.63
N TYR A 67 -17.74 -2.27 -9.42
CA TYR A 67 -16.80 -3.28 -8.94
C TYR A 67 -16.89 -4.55 -9.78
N SER A 68 -15.75 -5.02 -10.25
CA SER A 68 -15.57 -6.29 -10.93
C SER A 68 -14.67 -7.23 -10.15
N HIS A 69 -14.96 -8.50 -10.22
CA HIS A 69 -14.22 -9.53 -9.51
C HIS A 69 -13.97 -10.72 -10.41
N LEU A 70 -12.71 -11.13 -10.50
CA LEU A 70 -12.31 -12.36 -11.16
C LEU A 70 -11.93 -13.41 -10.11
N TYR A 71 -12.74 -14.47 -10.02
CA TYR A 71 -12.45 -15.57 -9.12
C TYR A 71 -11.39 -16.48 -9.74
N LEU A 72 -10.24 -16.60 -9.10
CA LEU A 72 -9.14 -17.43 -9.53
C LEU A 72 -8.70 -18.37 -8.40
N PRO A 73 -9.06 -19.67 -8.47
CA PRO A 73 -8.46 -20.67 -7.61
C PRO A 73 -6.96 -20.79 -7.95
N TYR A 74 -6.12 -21.06 -6.98
CA TYR A 74 -4.67 -21.20 -7.18
C TYR A 74 -3.99 -19.96 -7.81
N ARG A 75 -4.16 -18.82 -7.19
CA ARG A 75 -3.74 -17.48 -7.65
C ARG A 75 -2.36 -17.45 -8.32
N GLU A 76 -1.35 -18.11 -7.75
CA GLU A 76 0.02 -18.06 -8.28
C GLU A 76 0.16 -18.68 -9.68
N LYS A 77 -0.53 -19.79 -9.94
CA LYS A 77 -0.51 -20.43 -11.25
C LYS A 77 -1.24 -19.58 -12.30
N TRP A 78 -2.39 -19.02 -11.94
CA TRP A 78 -3.19 -18.17 -12.81
C TRP A 78 -2.55 -16.81 -13.07
N ASN A 79 -1.83 -16.24 -12.12
CA ASN A 79 -1.14 -14.98 -12.31
C ASN A 79 -0.15 -15.01 -13.47
N LYS A 80 0.59 -16.11 -13.63
CA LYS A 80 1.49 -16.30 -14.79
C LYS A 80 0.72 -16.37 -16.12
N ILE A 81 -0.48 -16.94 -16.11
CA ILE A 81 -1.35 -17.02 -17.30
C ILE A 81 -1.91 -15.63 -17.60
N LEU A 82 -2.34 -14.86 -16.60
CA LEU A 82 -2.83 -13.49 -16.75
C LEU A 82 -1.79 -12.52 -17.31
N SER A 83 -0.50 -12.79 -17.15
CA SER A 83 0.56 -11.99 -17.78
C SER A 83 0.80 -12.35 -19.24
N LYS A 84 0.44 -13.57 -19.66
CA LYS A 84 0.65 -14.04 -21.03
C LYS A 84 -0.55 -13.79 -21.95
N PHE A 85 -1.75 -13.83 -21.39
CA PHE A 85 -3.00 -13.69 -22.13
C PHE A 85 -3.86 -12.56 -21.60
N PRO A 86 -4.61 -11.83 -22.45
CA PRO A 86 -5.43 -10.68 -22.06
C PRO A 86 -6.75 -11.11 -21.38
N ILE A 87 -6.71 -12.08 -20.47
CA ILE A 87 -7.91 -12.63 -19.82
C ILE A 87 -8.63 -11.56 -19.01
N ARG A 88 -7.89 -10.72 -18.27
CA ARG A 88 -8.47 -9.62 -17.51
C ARG A 88 -9.20 -8.64 -18.44
N GLU A 89 -8.58 -8.31 -19.57
CA GLU A 89 -9.09 -7.39 -20.58
C GLU A 89 -10.34 -7.92 -21.28
N TRP A 90 -10.56 -9.24 -21.32
CA TRP A 90 -11.80 -9.83 -21.84
C TRP A 90 -12.99 -9.61 -20.92
N PHE A 91 -12.76 -9.51 -19.61
CA PHE A 91 -13.81 -9.33 -18.61
C PHE A 91 -13.97 -7.87 -18.17
N THR A 92 -12.90 -7.09 -18.20
CA THR A 92 -12.88 -5.69 -17.78
C THR A 92 -12.16 -4.86 -18.82
N GLY A 93 -12.94 -4.15 -19.66
CA GLY A 93 -12.34 -3.16 -20.58
C GLY A 93 -11.85 -1.94 -19.79
N TYR A 94 -10.59 -1.50 -20.01
CA TYR A 94 -10.04 -0.30 -19.38
C TYR A 94 -9.05 0.42 -20.32
N ASP A 95 -8.90 1.73 -20.13
CA ASP A 95 -7.90 2.54 -20.81
C ASP A 95 -6.57 2.54 -20.03
N ILE A 96 -6.66 2.65 -18.70
CA ILE A 96 -5.52 2.63 -17.76
C ILE A 96 -5.89 1.77 -16.56
N MET A 97 -4.91 1.04 -16.02
CA MET A 97 -5.03 0.31 -14.77
C MET A 97 -4.08 0.89 -13.72
N HIS A 98 -4.59 1.26 -12.56
CA HIS A 98 -3.78 1.63 -11.41
C HIS A 98 -3.61 0.43 -10.48
N ILE A 99 -2.36 0.11 -10.17
CA ILE A 99 -1.95 -0.92 -9.23
C ILE A 99 -1.38 -0.20 -8.00
N PRO A 100 -2.19 0.03 -6.93
CA PRO A 100 -1.77 0.81 -5.77
C PRO A 100 -0.94 0.00 -4.77
N HIS A 101 -0.25 -1.01 -5.24
CA HIS A 101 0.69 -1.84 -4.50
C HIS A 101 1.86 -2.25 -5.41
N ASN A 102 2.95 -2.74 -4.82
CA ASN A 102 4.24 -2.84 -5.49
C ASN A 102 4.25 -3.70 -6.77
N PHE A 103 3.38 -4.70 -6.86
CA PHE A 103 3.40 -5.61 -8.01
C PHE A 103 2.09 -6.37 -8.23
N GLU A 104 1.71 -6.51 -9.51
CA GLU A 104 0.69 -7.45 -9.97
C GLU A 104 1.09 -8.03 -11.34
N TYR A 105 0.61 -9.22 -11.67
CA TYR A 105 0.76 -9.78 -12.99
C TYR A 105 -0.25 -9.16 -13.95
N VAL A 106 0.26 -8.56 -15.02
CA VAL A 106 -0.54 -7.90 -16.04
C VAL A 106 -0.07 -8.26 -17.43
N HIS A 107 -0.99 -8.34 -18.38
CA HIS A 107 -0.67 -8.60 -19.79
C HIS A 107 -0.19 -7.33 -20.50
N ARG A 108 -0.72 -6.16 -20.11
CA ARG A 108 -0.44 -4.87 -20.76
C ARG A 108 0.15 -3.86 -19.76
N PRO A 109 1.41 -4.06 -19.34
CA PRO A 109 2.05 -3.16 -18.39
C PRO A 109 2.15 -1.72 -18.89
N GLU A 110 2.23 -1.50 -20.21
CA GLU A 110 2.24 -0.17 -20.83
C GLU A 110 0.95 0.64 -20.63
N LYS A 111 -0.12 -0.02 -20.18
CA LYS A 111 -1.37 0.61 -19.75
C LYS A 111 -1.47 0.78 -18.25
N CYS A 112 -0.43 0.41 -17.48
CA CYS A 112 -0.48 0.45 -16.03
C CYS A 112 0.22 1.67 -15.45
N ILE A 113 -0.34 2.19 -14.36
CA ILE A 113 0.33 3.04 -13.38
C ILE A 113 0.54 2.16 -12.16
N VAL A 114 1.76 2.08 -11.63
CA VAL A 114 2.05 1.26 -10.45
C VAL A 114 2.51 2.15 -9.30
N THR A 115 1.97 1.93 -8.10
CA THR A 115 2.48 2.56 -6.89
C THR A 115 3.51 1.64 -6.25
N ILE A 116 4.74 2.12 -6.10
CA ILE A 116 5.84 1.46 -5.39
C ILE A 116 6.15 2.30 -4.17
N HIS A 117 5.80 1.77 -2.99
CA HIS A 117 5.91 2.51 -1.74
C HIS A 117 7.35 2.72 -1.30
N ASP A 118 8.18 1.71 -1.47
CA ASP A 118 9.62 1.71 -1.17
C ASP A 118 10.33 0.59 -1.95
N ALA A 119 11.65 0.58 -1.89
CA ALA A 119 12.50 -0.45 -2.46
C ALA A 119 13.20 -1.30 -1.38
N MET A 120 12.60 -1.45 -0.20
CA MET A 120 13.18 -2.12 0.96
C MET A 120 13.65 -3.56 0.68
N PHE A 121 13.05 -4.25 -0.27
CA PHE A 121 13.48 -5.57 -0.72
C PHE A 121 14.83 -5.58 -1.45
N PHE A 122 15.38 -4.42 -1.78
CA PHE A 122 16.77 -4.23 -2.19
C PHE A 122 17.66 -3.82 -1.01
N SER A 123 17.22 -2.83 -0.20
CA SER A 123 18.01 -2.23 0.87
C SER A 123 18.10 -3.11 2.11
N TYR A 124 17.02 -3.87 2.41
CA TYR A 124 16.90 -4.75 3.59
C TYR A 124 16.30 -6.10 3.21
N PRO A 125 16.99 -6.90 2.40
CA PRO A 125 16.45 -8.15 1.87
C PRO A 125 16.14 -9.18 2.95
N GLU A 126 16.86 -9.18 4.06
CA GLU A 126 16.65 -10.07 5.22
C GLU A 126 15.31 -9.85 5.91
N ASP A 127 14.77 -8.64 5.85
CA ASP A 127 13.49 -8.27 6.49
C ASP A 127 12.28 -8.52 5.58
N PHE A 128 12.50 -8.96 4.35
CA PHE A 128 11.43 -9.12 3.37
C PHE A 128 11.35 -10.55 2.83
N LEU A 129 10.38 -11.31 3.33
CA LEU A 129 10.10 -12.65 2.81
C LEU A 129 9.71 -12.56 1.33
N GLY A 130 10.43 -13.28 0.46
CA GLY A 130 10.22 -13.24 -0.99
C GLY A 130 10.98 -12.12 -1.71
N HIS A 131 12.00 -11.51 -1.07
CA HIS A 131 12.83 -10.48 -1.69
C HIS A 131 13.41 -10.89 -3.05
N GLY A 132 13.81 -12.13 -3.23
CA GLY A 132 14.32 -12.64 -4.51
C GLY A 132 13.29 -12.58 -5.63
N TYR A 133 12.01 -12.86 -5.32
CA TYR A 133 10.91 -12.70 -6.25
C TYR A 133 10.66 -11.22 -6.56
N ALA A 134 10.59 -10.37 -5.54
CA ALA A 134 10.36 -8.94 -5.69
C ALA A 134 11.46 -8.26 -6.52
N ARG A 135 12.73 -8.54 -6.21
CA ARG A 135 13.90 -8.04 -6.96
C ARG A 135 13.87 -8.42 -8.45
N LYS A 136 13.33 -9.59 -8.76
CA LYS A 136 13.21 -10.06 -10.15
C LYS A 136 12.04 -9.45 -10.89
N HIS A 137 10.88 -9.31 -10.26
CA HIS A 137 9.63 -9.05 -10.97
C HIS A 137 9.16 -7.60 -10.88
N TYR A 138 9.42 -6.89 -9.77
CA TYR A 138 8.98 -5.50 -9.61
C TYR A 138 9.66 -4.56 -10.61
N PRO A 139 10.98 -4.65 -10.86
CA PRO A 139 11.61 -3.85 -11.90
C PRO A 139 11.00 -4.04 -13.29
N LEU A 140 10.66 -5.27 -13.64
CA LEU A 140 10.06 -5.58 -14.95
C LEU A 140 8.72 -4.89 -15.17
N LEU A 141 7.88 -4.83 -14.14
CA LEU A 141 6.62 -4.11 -14.20
C LEU A 141 6.87 -2.59 -14.22
N ALA A 142 7.71 -2.09 -13.32
CA ALA A 142 8.01 -0.66 -13.20
C ALA A 142 8.58 -0.08 -14.48
N GLN A 143 9.57 -0.74 -15.08
CA GLN A 143 10.18 -0.32 -16.35
C GLN A 143 9.19 -0.28 -17.53
N LYS A 144 8.26 -1.25 -17.59
CA LYS A 144 7.29 -1.36 -18.68
C LYS A 144 6.02 -0.55 -18.43
N SER A 145 5.74 -0.15 -17.18
CA SER A 145 4.55 0.64 -16.86
C SER A 145 4.59 2.03 -17.49
N LYS A 146 3.42 2.62 -17.63
CA LYS A 146 3.26 3.99 -18.14
C LYS A 146 3.85 5.02 -17.17
N ALA A 147 3.66 4.80 -15.87
CA ALA A 147 4.18 5.65 -14.80
C ALA A 147 4.34 4.84 -13.51
N VAL A 148 5.21 5.32 -12.64
CA VAL A 148 5.39 4.83 -11.27
C VAL A 148 5.07 5.98 -10.32
N ILE A 149 4.26 5.70 -9.29
CA ILE A 149 3.97 6.63 -8.19
C ILE A 149 4.70 6.13 -6.95
N THR A 150 5.29 7.04 -6.20
CA THR A 150 5.92 6.75 -4.90
C THR A 150 5.65 7.86 -3.89
N CYS A 151 5.94 7.62 -2.62
CA CYS A 151 5.54 8.52 -1.53
C CYS A 151 6.61 9.54 -1.11
N SER A 152 7.86 9.40 -1.54
CA SER A 152 8.95 10.28 -1.13
C SER A 152 10.06 10.37 -2.18
N GLU A 153 10.83 11.45 -2.12
CA GLU A 153 12.01 11.64 -2.96
C GLU A 153 13.07 10.55 -2.72
N ASN A 154 13.20 10.08 -1.48
CA ASN A 154 14.10 8.98 -1.17
C ASN A 154 13.67 7.69 -1.86
N SER A 155 12.39 7.33 -1.77
CA SER A 155 11.86 6.16 -2.48
C SER A 155 11.99 6.30 -3.99
N LYS A 156 11.83 7.51 -4.56
CA LYS A 156 12.09 7.77 -5.99
C LYS A 156 13.53 7.45 -6.35
N LYS A 157 14.51 7.95 -5.58
CA LYS A 157 15.94 7.67 -5.80
C LYS A 157 16.22 6.16 -5.78
N GLU A 158 15.74 5.45 -4.77
CA GLU A 158 15.92 4.00 -4.66
C GLU A 158 15.27 3.23 -5.82
N ILE A 159 14.07 3.63 -6.26
CA ILE A 159 13.37 3.01 -7.40
C ILE A 159 14.18 3.21 -8.69
N VAL A 160 14.66 4.42 -8.94
CA VAL A 160 15.49 4.72 -10.12
C VAL A 160 16.78 3.91 -10.08
N GLU A 161 17.47 3.91 -8.94
CA GLU A 161 18.77 3.24 -8.77
C GLU A 161 18.65 1.71 -8.87
N TYR A 162 17.78 1.10 -8.07
CA TYR A 162 17.73 -0.35 -7.95
C TYR A 162 16.88 -1.04 -9.01
N MET A 163 15.86 -0.35 -9.51
CA MET A 163 14.96 -0.93 -10.51
C MET A 163 15.22 -0.45 -11.93
N HIS A 164 16.20 0.49 -12.12
CA HIS A 164 16.58 1.07 -13.42
C HIS A 164 15.39 1.62 -14.20
N VAL A 165 14.48 2.30 -13.48
CA VAL A 165 13.33 3.00 -14.06
C VAL A 165 13.76 4.38 -14.51
N ASP A 166 13.28 4.83 -15.69
CA ASP A 166 13.46 6.20 -16.14
C ASP A 166 12.89 7.18 -15.09
N GLU A 167 13.72 8.10 -14.61
CA GLU A 167 13.36 9.07 -13.59
C GLU A 167 12.14 9.91 -13.97
N ASN A 168 11.98 10.23 -15.26
CA ASN A 168 10.84 11.00 -15.77
C ASN A 168 9.50 10.25 -15.68
N LYS A 169 9.52 8.96 -15.45
CA LYS A 169 8.34 8.12 -15.24
C LYS A 169 7.96 7.98 -13.76
N VAL A 170 8.82 8.43 -12.83
CA VAL A 170 8.62 8.28 -11.39
C VAL A 170 8.12 9.58 -10.79
N TYR A 171 6.90 9.57 -10.31
CA TYR A 171 6.20 10.71 -9.73
C TYR A 171 6.12 10.56 -8.21
N VAL A 172 6.55 11.57 -7.48
CA VAL A 172 6.42 11.62 -6.02
C VAL A 172 5.07 12.22 -5.66
N CYS A 173 4.28 11.43 -4.92
CA CYS A 173 2.99 11.82 -4.37
C CYS A 173 2.98 11.48 -2.88
N PRO A 174 3.31 12.41 -1.98
CA PRO A 174 3.30 12.18 -0.54
C PRO A 174 1.93 11.73 -0.06
N TRP A 175 1.91 10.79 0.90
CA TRP A 175 0.65 10.34 1.47
C TRP A 175 0.01 11.43 2.31
N GLY A 176 -1.30 11.59 2.15
CA GLY A 176 -2.09 12.47 2.99
C GLY A 176 -2.30 11.92 4.40
N VAL A 177 -2.74 12.78 5.29
CA VAL A 177 -3.16 12.42 6.65
C VAL A 177 -4.60 12.90 6.84
N ASP A 178 -5.46 12.02 7.35
CA ASP A 178 -6.82 12.39 7.75
C ASP A 178 -6.78 13.27 9.02
N HIS A 179 -6.90 14.58 8.84
CA HIS A 179 -6.88 15.55 9.93
C HIS A 179 -8.12 15.49 10.83
N GLN A 180 -9.19 14.82 10.42
CA GLN A 180 -10.36 14.61 11.28
C GLN A 180 -10.12 13.47 12.27
N LEU A 181 -9.43 12.44 11.82
CA LEU A 181 -9.05 11.30 12.65
C LEU A 181 -7.82 11.61 13.51
N PHE A 182 -6.77 12.17 12.89
CA PHE A 182 -5.49 12.49 13.52
C PHE A 182 -5.45 13.97 13.92
N ARG A 183 -6.10 14.30 15.02
CA ARG A 183 -6.14 15.66 15.61
C ARG A 183 -5.86 15.60 17.10
N PRO A 184 -5.32 16.70 17.67
CA PRO A 184 -5.20 16.81 19.14
C PRO A 184 -6.58 16.65 19.77
N ARG A 185 -6.66 15.85 20.81
CA ARG A 185 -7.87 15.67 21.60
C ARG A 185 -7.62 16.23 23.00
N THR A 186 -8.53 17.08 23.48
CA THR A 186 -8.55 17.52 24.86
C THR A 186 -9.31 16.51 25.71
N ASN A 187 -8.92 16.36 26.98
CA ASN A 187 -9.60 15.51 27.96
C ASN A 187 -9.55 14.01 27.70
N ILE A 188 -8.41 13.47 27.22
CA ILE A 188 -8.20 12.04 27.14
C ILE A 188 -7.62 11.57 28.48
N SER A 189 -8.39 10.78 29.22
CA SER A 189 -7.85 10.00 30.34
C SER A 189 -6.92 8.92 29.78
N ASN A 190 -5.64 8.98 30.15
CA ASN A 190 -4.68 7.97 29.74
C ASN A 190 -4.69 6.80 30.72
N LYS A 191 -5.48 5.79 30.42
CA LYS A 191 -5.60 4.58 31.25
C LYS A 191 -4.34 3.70 31.28
N TYR A 192 -3.37 3.97 30.39
CA TYR A 192 -2.17 3.14 30.27
C TYR A 192 -0.99 3.67 31.09
N THR A 193 -0.94 4.97 31.39
CA THR A 193 0.22 5.59 32.04
C THR A 193 -0.11 6.24 33.41
N GLN A 194 -1.34 6.10 33.92
CA GLN A 194 -1.77 6.77 35.15
C GLN A 194 -1.37 8.26 35.18
N ASN A 195 -1.45 8.95 34.06
CA ASN A 195 -1.04 10.34 33.81
C ASN A 195 0.49 10.59 33.93
N ARG A 196 1.32 9.56 33.87
CA ARG A 196 2.78 9.75 33.79
C ARG A 196 3.17 10.18 32.35
N PRO A 197 4.23 10.99 32.21
CA PRO A 197 4.83 11.25 30.89
C PRO A 197 5.28 9.94 30.23
N PHE A 198 5.15 9.84 28.90
CA PHE A 198 5.51 8.61 28.21
C PHE A 198 6.04 8.85 26.81
N PHE A 199 6.87 7.92 26.36
CA PHE A 199 7.20 7.72 24.94
C PHE A 199 6.27 6.66 24.36
N LEU A 200 5.82 6.87 23.14
CA LEU A 200 5.01 5.89 22.38
C LEU A 200 5.81 5.41 21.18
N SER A 201 6.00 4.11 21.07
CA SER A 201 6.59 3.48 19.88
C SER A 201 5.64 2.45 19.28
N VAL A 202 5.35 2.61 17.98
CA VAL A 202 4.65 1.58 17.19
C VAL A 202 5.70 0.74 16.49
N SER A 203 5.86 -0.51 16.93
CA SER A 203 6.99 -1.35 16.57
C SER A 203 6.59 -2.79 16.25
N CYS A 204 7.55 -3.60 15.82
CA CYS A 204 7.42 -5.02 15.60
C CYS A 204 8.81 -5.69 15.69
N ASP A 205 8.83 -7.03 15.66
CA ASP A 205 10.05 -7.83 15.67
C ASP A 205 10.66 -7.97 14.26
N ILE A 206 11.06 -6.83 13.69
CA ILE A 206 11.73 -6.78 12.39
C ILE A 206 13.01 -5.97 12.56
N GLY A 207 14.17 -6.50 12.13
CA GLY A 207 15.50 -5.94 12.35
C GLY A 207 15.61 -4.45 12.01
N ARG A 208 15.09 -4.03 10.84
CA ARG A 208 15.11 -2.61 10.40
C ARG A 208 14.29 -1.66 11.28
N LYS A 209 13.34 -2.16 12.08
CA LYS A 209 12.57 -1.32 13.03
C LYS A 209 13.38 -0.98 14.27
N ASN A 210 14.47 -1.70 14.49
CA ASN A 210 15.47 -1.44 15.51
C ASN A 210 14.88 -1.20 16.92
N THR A 211 13.86 -1.97 17.28
CA THR A 211 13.17 -1.86 18.58
C THR A 211 14.13 -2.08 19.75
N ILE A 212 15.15 -2.93 19.57
CA ILE A 212 16.18 -3.16 20.59
C ILE A 212 16.92 -1.87 20.95
N SER A 213 17.25 -1.03 19.96
CA SER A 213 17.90 0.26 20.25
C SER A 213 16.96 1.23 20.98
N VAL A 214 15.66 1.18 20.69
CA VAL A 214 14.66 1.96 21.44
C VAL A 214 14.65 1.52 22.93
N LEU A 215 14.64 0.22 23.19
CA LEU A 215 14.67 -0.33 24.55
C LEU A 215 15.95 0.05 25.29
N ARG A 216 17.12 -0.08 24.65
CA ARG A 216 18.42 0.30 25.22
C ARG A 216 18.49 1.81 25.52
N ALA A 217 18.02 2.64 24.60
CA ALA A 217 17.98 4.08 24.81
C ALA A 217 17.06 4.46 25.98
N TYR A 218 15.91 3.80 26.07
CA TYR A 218 14.97 4.00 27.17
C TYR A 218 15.56 3.53 28.54
N GLU A 219 16.26 2.40 28.59
CA GLU A 219 16.97 1.94 29.79
C GLU A 219 17.97 2.98 30.28
N ILE A 220 18.73 3.60 29.38
CA ILE A 220 19.69 4.67 29.75
C ILE A 220 18.93 5.90 30.25
N PHE A 221 17.86 6.29 29.56
CA PHE A 221 17.04 7.45 29.92
C PHE A 221 16.40 7.31 31.32
N LEU A 222 15.89 6.12 31.66
CA LEU A 222 15.27 5.85 32.95
C LEU A 222 16.19 6.11 34.18
N LYS A 223 17.51 6.02 34.04
CA LYS A 223 18.46 6.29 35.10
C LYS A 223 18.37 7.73 35.65
N HIS A 224 17.92 8.65 34.78
CA HIS A 224 17.81 10.07 35.11
C HIS A 224 16.36 10.56 35.14
N HIS A 225 15.42 9.80 34.55
CA HIS A 225 14.01 10.18 34.40
C HIS A 225 13.07 9.02 34.72
N PRO A 226 13.07 8.51 35.96
CA PRO A 226 12.29 7.33 36.35
C PRO A 226 10.77 7.54 36.33
N GLU A 227 10.32 8.79 36.21
CA GLU A 227 8.91 9.17 36.12
C GLU A 227 8.27 8.93 34.75
N HIS A 228 9.06 8.63 33.72
CA HIS A 228 8.57 8.41 32.37
C HIS A 228 8.28 6.93 32.09
N ASP A 229 7.32 6.67 31.22
CA ASP A 229 6.98 5.32 30.73
C ASP A 229 7.33 5.14 29.26
N LEU A 230 7.56 3.90 28.83
CA LEU A 230 7.62 3.53 27.41
C LEU A 230 6.45 2.62 27.08
N ILE A 231 5.59 3.08 26.16
CA ILE A 231 4.48 2.30 25.64
C ILE A 231 4.88 1.75 24.28
N LEU A 232 4.86 0.43 24.15
CA LEU A 232 5.08 -0.26 22.88
C LEU A 232 3.75 -0.76 22.34
N VAL A 233 3.36 -0.27 21.15
CA VAL A 233 2.29 -0.88 20.36
C VAL A 233 2.94 -1.90 19.44
N TRP A 234 2.73 -3.17 19.75
CA TRP A 234 3.37 -4.29 19.08
C TRP A 234 2.42 -4.92 18.05
N ARG A 235 2.96 -5.19 16.85
CA ARG A 235 2.24 -5.91 15.77
C ARG A 235 2.94 -7.22 15.43
#